data_442ff1cc09f011cd48a57e7f63542e1b
#
_entry.id   442ff1cc09f011cd48a57e7f63542e1b
#
_cell.length_a   1.000
_cell.length_b   1.000
_cell.length_c   1.000
_cell.angle_alpha   90.00
_cell.angle_beta   90.00
_cell.angle_gamma   90.00
#
_symmetry.space_group_name_H-M   'P 1'
#
loop_
_entity.id
_entity.type
_entity.pdbx_description
1 polymer ?
#
loop_
_entity_poly.entity_id
_entity_poly.type
_entity_poly.pdbx_seq_one_letter_code
_entity_poly.pdbx_strand_id
1 'polypeptide(L)'
;MPIAPHEYEYIRDLVRAKSGITLEAGKEYLVETRLLPLARSEGCSGIDELLSRMKSGPQALSLTRKVIEAMTTNETSFFRDIHPFEALRDKVLPELVARRQATKTLSIWCGAASSGQEPYTVALVLKEHFPQLFTGGWKISFVATDLSSEMIRRCREGRYSQLEINRGLPAPLMVKYFKKHGMEWQIDESLRRLIEFREMNLCDEWPLLGPPQSLDLVFLRNVLIYFSLETKRQILGKVRRLLRPDGYLFLGGAETTLNVDDNYDRLQIQKTGIYKVVRAA
;
A
#
# COMPACT_ATOMS: atom_id res chain seq x y z
N MET A 1 -19.16 -10.55 -25.04
CA MET A 1 -20.39 -9.74 -24.91
C MET A 1 -20.14 -8.71 -23.83
N PRO A 2 -20.73 -7.51 -23.91
CA PRO A 2 -20.68 -6.55 -22.80
C PRO A 2 -21.27 -7.16 -21.54
N ILE A 3 -20.79 -6.75 -20.37
CA ILE A 3 -21.32 -7.19 -19.08
C ILE A 3 -22.77 -6.73 -18.93
N ALA A 4 -23.66 -7.60 -18.45
CA ALA A 4 -25.04 -7.22 -18.23
C ALA A 4 -25.16 -6.25 -17.02
N PRO A 5 -26.12 -5.30 -17.01
CA PRO A 5 -26.25 -4.34 -15.90
C PRO A 5 -26.35 -4.99 -14.52
N HIS A 6 -27.11 -6.07 -14.36
CA HIS A 6 -27.26 -6.77 -13.10
C HIS A 6 -25.98 -7.50 -12.64
N GLU A 7 -25.13 -7.94 -13.58
CA GLU A 7 -23.82 -8.53 -13.29
C GLU A 7 -22.85 -7.47 -12.79
N TYR A 8 -22.87 -6.29 -13.45
CA TYR A 8 -22.08 -5.15 -12.99
C TYR A 8 -22.48 -4.72 -11.57
N GLU A 9 -23.77 -4.59 -11.30
CA GLU A 9 -24.27 -4.26 -9.95
C GLU A 9 -23.82 -5.29 -8.91
N TYR A 10 -23.94 -6.56 -9.24
CA TYR A 10 -23.48 -7.63 -8.35
C TYR A 10 -21.97 -7.52 -8.03
N ILE A 11 -21.13 -7.30 -9.06
CA ILE A 11 -19.68 -7.15 -8.88
C ILE A 11 -19.37 -5.89 -8.06
N ARG A 12 -20.00 -4.76 -8.38
CA ARG A 12 -19.86 -3.49 -7.67
C ARG A 12 -20.14 -3.68 -6.18
N ASP A 13 -21.25 -4.29 -5.84
CA ASP A 13 -21.67 -4.48 -4.46
C ASP A 13 -20.80 -5.49 -3.72
N LEU A 14 -20.38 -6.56 -4.39
CA LEU A 14 -19.42 -7.53 -3.86
C LEU A 14 -18.06 -6.89 -3.56
N VAL A 15 -17.50 -6.14 -4.52
CA VAL A 15 -16.22 -5.46 -4.37
C VAL A 15 -16.28 -4.44 -3.23
N ARG A 16 -17.36 -3.65 -3.17
CA ARG A 16 -17.58 -2.70 -2.08
C ARG A 16 -17.67 -3.39 -0.72
N ALA A 17 -18.46 -4.44 -0.62
CA ALA A 17 -18.66 -5.18 0.63
C ALA A 17 -17.39 -5.86 1.16
N LYS A 18 -16.53 -6.33 0.25
CA LYS A 18 -15.35 -7.12 0.60
C LYS A 18 -14.05 -6.32 0.67
N SER A 19 -13.92 -5.23 -0.07
CA SER A 19 -12.69 -4.41 -0.11
C SER A 19 -12.90 -2.94 0.24
N GLY A 20 -14.16 -2.48 0.34
CA GLY A 20 -14.49 -1.06 0.50
C GLY A 20 -14.33 -0.23 -0.77
N ILE A 21 -13.77 -0.77 -1.85
CA ILE A 21 -13.56 -0.07 -3.12
C ILE A 21 -14.90 0.27 -3.74
N THR A 22 -15.08 1.52 -4.13
CA THR A 22 -16.30 2.02 -4.76
C THR A 22 -16.11 2.05 -6.28
N LEU A 23 -16.97 1.35 -7.01
CA LEU A 23 -17.06 1.43 -8.46
C LEU A 23 -18.22 2.37 -8.82
N GLU A 24 -17.89 3.45 -9.54
CA GLU A 24 -18.89 4.43 -10.00
C GLU A 24 -19.67 3.86 -11.19
N ALA A 25 -20.91 4.33 -11.37
CA ALA A 25 -21.68 4.02 -12.57
C ALA A 25 -20.94 4.45 -13.84
N GLY A 26 -21.06 3.69 -14.92
CA GLY A 26 -20.35 3.93 -16.18
C GLY A 26 -18.92 3.36 -16.20
N LYS A 27 -18.54 2.53 -15.23
CA LYS A 27 -17.24 1.84 -15.17
C LYS A 27 -17.32 0.37 -15.59
N GLU A 28 -18.36 -0.02 -16.32
CA GLU A 28 -18.57 -1.39 -16.82
C GLU A 28 -17.37 -1.89 -17.62
N TYR A 29 -16.80 -1.03 -18.47
CA TYR A 29 -15.60 -1.33 -19.25
C TYR A 29 -14.39 -1.73 -18.37
N LEU A 30 -14.29 -1.16 -17.17
CA LEU A 30 -13.21 -1.48 -16.23
C LEU A 30 -13.38 -2.90 -15.69
N VAL A 31 -14.62 -3.28 -15.36
CA VAL A 31 -14.93 -4.64 -14.90
C VAL A 31 -14.62 -5.65 -16.00
N GLU A 32 -15.06 -5.37 -17.23
CA GLU A 32 -14.77 -6.22 -18.39
C GLU A 32 -13.28 -6.38 -18.64
N THR A 33 -12.55 -5.27 -18.69
CA THR A 33 -11.10 -5.28 -18.94
C THR A 33 -10.33 -6.10 -17.92
N ARG A 34 -10.78 -6.10 -16.66
CA ARG A 34 -10.11 -6.80 -15.57
C ARG A 34 -10.56 -8.23 -15.38
N LEU A 35 -11.86 -8.52 -15.58
CA LEU A 35 -12.39 -9.85 -15.31
C LEU A 35 -12.36 -10.79 -16.53
N LEU A 36 -12.34 -10.30 -17.77
CA LEU A 36 -12.20 -11.16 -18.94
C LEU A 36 -10.88 -11.97 -18.94
N PRO A 37 -9.71 -11.36 -18.65
CA PRO A 37 -8.48 -12.15 -18.52
C PRO A 37 -8.56 -13.20 -17.40
N LEU A 38 -9.16 -12.83 -16.26
CA LEU A 38 -9.37 -13.76 -15.14
C LEU A 38 -10.29 -14.90 -15.53
N ALA A 39 -11.44 -14.62 -16.16
CA ALA A 39 -12.36 -15.65 -16.64
C ALA A 39 -11.67 -16.67 -17.56
N ARG A 40 -10.86 -16.17 -18.50
CA ARG A 40 -10.09 -17.02 -19.41
C ARG A 40 -9.06 -17.89 -18.68
N SER A 41 -8.34 -17.34 -17.70
CA SER A 41 -7.36 -18.10 -16.91
C SER A 41 -8.00 -19.18 -16.02
N GLU A 42 -9.26 -18.97 -15.62
CA GLU A 42 -10.05 -19.95 -14.86
C GLU A 42 -10.82 -20.93 -15.77
N GLY A 43 -10.61 -20.89 -17.09
CA GLY A 43 -11.27 -21.78 -18.04
C GLY A 43 -12.77 -21.49 -18.21
N CYS A 44 -13.18 -20.24 -17.99
CA CYS A 44 -14.55 -19.78 -18.21
C CYS A 44 -14.70 -19.16 -19.62
N SER A 45 -15.86 -19.37 -20.22
CA SER A 45 -16.22 -18.79 -21.54
C SER A 45 -16.43 -17.27 -21.50
N GLY A 46 -16.81 -16.74 -20.31
CA GLY A 46 -17.10 -15.34 -20.09
C GLY A 46 -17.22 -14.96 -18.62
N ILE A 47 -17.57 -13.71 -18.36
CA ILE A 47 -17.79 -13.20 -16.99
C ILE A 47 -19.01 -13.86 -16.37
N ASP A 48 -20.06 -14.10 -17.12
CA ASP A 48 -21.29 -14.80 -16.73
C ASP A 48 -21.00 -16.18 -16.11
N GLU A 49 -20.18 -16.98 -16.77
CA GLU A 49 -19.76 -18.28 -16.25
C GLU A 49 -18.88 -18.14 -15.00
N LEU A 50 -17.95 -17.17 -14.99
CA LEU A 50 -17.13 -16.88 -13.81
C LEU A 50 -18.01 -16.56 -12.59
N LEU A 51 -19.01 -15.69 -12.76
CA LEU A 51 -19.96 -15.31 -11.71
C LEU A 51 -20.83 -16.47 -11.27
N SER A 52 -21.28 -17.32 -12.20
CA SER A 52 -22.03 -18.54 -11.87
C SER A 52 -21.21 -19.47 -10.98
N ARG A 53 -19.94 -19.73 -11.32
CA ARG A 53 -19.03 -20.56 -10.51
C ARG A 53 -18.72 -19.94 -9.14
N MET A 54 -18.67 -18.61 -9.05
CA MET A 54 -18.52 -17.91 -7.78
C MET A 54 -19.71 -18.09 -6.84
N LYS A 55 -20.93 -18.19 -7.38
CA LYS A 55 -22.14 -18.27 -6.56
C LYS A 55 -22.38 -19.66 -5.98
N SER A 56 -21.96 -20.72 -6.66
CA SER A 56 -22.38 -22.10 -6.30
C SER A 56 -21.33 -23.18 -6.54
N GLY A 57 -20.12 -22.85 -6.93
CA GLY A 57 -19.07 -23.82 -7.23
C GLY A 57 -18.21 -24.21 -6.02
N PRO A 58 -17.48 -25.32 -6.08
CA PRO A 58 -16.57 -25.75 -5.03
C PRO A 58 -15.39 -24.78 -4.82
N GLN A 59 -15.13 -23.93 -5.78
CA GLN A 59 -14.08 -22.90 -5.75
C GLN A 59 -14.63 -21.48 -5.48
N ALA A 60 -15.87 -21.34 -5.05
CA ALA A 60 -16.57 -20.07 -4.90
C ALA A 60 -15.76 -19.03 -4.11
N LEU A 61 -15.20 -19.40 -2.95
CA LEU A 61 -14.40 -18.50 -2.11
C LEU A 61 -13.10 -18.08 -2.80
N SER A 62 -12.41 -19.00 -3.47
CA SER A 62 -11.18 -18.71 -4.19
C SER A 62 -11.44 -17.78 -5.37
N LEU A 63 -12.47 -18.04 -6.17
CA LEU A 63 -12.85 -17.19 -7.31
C LEU A 63 -13.30 -15.80 -6.84
N THR A 64 -14.08 -15.72 -5.77
CA THR A 64 -14.49 -14.45 -5.17
C THR A 64 -13.26 -13.60 -4.80
N ARG A 65 -12.26 -14.21 -4.15
CA ARG A 65 -11.01 -13.54 -3.81
C ARG A 65 -10.28 -13.04 -5.05
N LYS A 66 -10.10 -13.88 -6.07
CA LYS A 66 -9.45 -13.51 -7.34
C LYS A 66 -10.18 -12.37 -8.06
N VAL A 67 -11.51 -12.36 -8.04
CA VAL A 67 -12.30 -11.25 -8.60
C VAL A 67 -12.06 -9.96 -7.85
N ILE A 68 -12.05 -9.99 -6.51
CA ILE A 68 -11.77 -8.79 -5.70
C ILE A 68 -10.35 -8.29 -5.97
N GLU A 69 -9.35 -9.17 -5.99
CA GLU A 69 -7.95 -8.83 -6.30
C GLU A 69 -7.82 -8.25 -7.72
N ALA A 70 -8.49 -8.82 -8.72
CA ALA A 70 -8.52 -8.28 -10.09
C ALA A 70 -9.13 -6.87 -10.18
N MET A 71 -10.02 -6.53 -9.24
CA MET A 71 -10.64 -5.19 -9.20
C MET A 71 -9.80 -4.16 -8.45
N THR A 72 -8.67 -4.52 -7.84
CA THR A 72 -7.73 -3.56 -7.26
C THR A 72 -6.94 -2.81 -8.34
N THR A 73 -6.50 -1.60 -8.04
CA THR A 73 -5.61 -0.83 -8.91
C THR A 73 -4.21 -0.84 -8.30
N ASN A 74 -3.28 -1.53 -8.97
CA ASN A 74 -1.94 -1.80 -8.44
C ASN A 74 -0.86 -0.90 -9.07
N GLU A 75 -1.21 0.33 -9.48
CA GLU A 75 -0.23 1.26 -10.04
C GLU A 75 0.70 1.81 -8.95
N THR A 76 1.98 1.57 -9.10
CA THR A 76 3.03 2.07 -8.20
C THR A 76 4.33 2.31 -8.97
N SER A 77 5.27 3.05 -8.36
CA SER A 77 6.62 3.23 -8.87
C SER A 77 7.60 3.54 -7.74
N PHE A 78 8.88 3.30 -7.99
CA PHE A 78 9.93 3.77 -7.09
C PHE A 78 9.92 5.30 -7.00
N PHE A 79 10.13 5.85 -5.80
CA PHE A 79 10.16 7.29 -5.54
C PHE A 79 8.96 8.07 -6.12
N ARG A 80 7.78 7.45 -6.17
CA ARG A 80 6.54 8.08 -6.68
C ARG A 80 6.32 9.43 -6.00
N ASP A 81 6.22 10.50 -6.82
CA ASP A 81 6.07 11.91 -6.40
C ASP A 81 7.29 12.50 -5.66
N ILE A 82 8.41 11.90 -5.63
CA ILE A 82 9.70 12.15 -4.96
C ILE A 82 9.66 12.97 -3.66
N HIS A 83 8.94 14.07 -3.60
CA HIS A 83 8.92 15.03 -2.48
C HIS A 83 8.55 14.42 -1.10
N PRO A 84 7.64 13.44 -0.97
CA PRO A 84 7.42 12.74 0.30
C PRO A 84 8.68 12.06 0.83
N PHE A 85 9.52 11.51 -0.04
CA PHE A 85 10.75 10.82 0.34
C PHE A 85 11.90 11.79 0.64
N GLU A 86 11.94 12.95 -0.03
CA GLU A 86 12.82 14.05 0.34
C GLU A 86 12.48 14.59 1.74
N ALA A 87 11.21 14.86 2.01
CA ALA A 87 10.76 15.29 3.33
C ALA A 87 11.00 14.21 4.42
N LEU A 88 10.82 12.92 4.08
CA LEU A 88 11.16 11.80 4.95
C LEU A 88 12.65 11.85 5.31
N ARG A 89 13.53 11.98 4.32
CA ARG A 89 15.00 11.99 4.49
C ARG A 89 15.47 13.20 5.27
N ASP A 90 15.00 14.40 4.87
CA ASP A 90 15.62 15.66 5.30
C ASP A 90 15.04 16.20 6.61
N LYS A 91 13.82 15.80 6.97
CA LYS A 91 13.12 16.35 8.14
C LYS A 91 12.57 15.28 9.08
N VAL A 92 11.76 14.37 8.57
CA VAL A 92 10.99 13.46 9.42
C VAL A 92 11.88 12.42 10.12
N LEU A 93 12.74 11.72 9.37
CA LEU A 93 13.64 10.73 9.96
C LEU A 93 14.67 11.36 10.91
N PRO A 94 15.34 12.50 10.62
CA PRO A 94 16.21 13.14 11.61
C PRO A 94 15.50 13.43 12.93
N GLU A 95 14.27 13.96 12.90
CA GLU A 95 13.50 14.22 14.10
C GLU A 95 13.13 12.94 14.86
N LEU A 96 12.65 11.90 14.15
CA LEU A 96 12.28 10.63 14.78
C LEU A 96 13.50 9.91 15.38
N VAL A 97 14.62 9.86 14.67
CA VAL A 97 15.86 9.24 15.16
C VAL A 97 16.33 9.94 16.43
N ALA A 98 16.31 11.27 16.47
CA ALA A 98 16.67 12.03 17.66
C ALA A 98 15.73 11.71 18.84
N ARG A 99 14.42 11.69 18.61
CA ARG A 99 13.41 11.40 19.64
C ARG A 99 13.46 9.95 20.14
N ARG A 100 13.82 8.99 19.30
CA ARG A 100 13.91 7.55 19.63
C ARG A 100 15.31 7.10 20.07
N GLN A 101 16.24 8.02 20.26
CA GLN A 101 17.62 7.70 20.63
C GLN A 101 17.73 6.86 21.93
N ALA A 102 16.85 7.13 22.90
CA ALA A 102 16.83 6.39 24.16
C ALA A 102 16.25 4.97 24.02
N THR A 103 15.21 4.81 23.20
CA THR A 103 14.51 3.51 23.01
C THR A 103 15.11 2.68 21.88
N LYS A 104 15.78 3.32 20.92
CA LYS A 104 16.32 2.71 19.71
C LYS A 104 15.31 1.84 18.95
N THR A 105 14.07 2.31 18.86
CA THR A 105 13.00 1.63 18.14
C THR A 105 12.44 2.54 17.06
N LEU A 106 12.11 1.97 15.90
CA LEU A 106 11.42 2.67 14.82
C LEU A 106 10.38 1.71 14.21
N SER A 107 9.12 2.14 14.20
CA SER A 107 8.01 1.34 13.70
C SER A 107 7.39 1.99 12.48
N ILE A 108 7.35 1.29 11.36
CA ILE A 108 6.93 1.78 10.04
C ILE A 108 5.85 0.86 9.49
N TRP A 109 4.80 1.44 8.92
CA TRP A 109 3.81 0.72 8.15
C TRP A 109 3.57 1.38 6.80
N CYS A 110 3.60 0.58 5.73
CA CYS A 110 3.14 0.94 4.39
C CYS A 110 1.87 0.14 4.07
N GLY A 111 0.72 0.80 4.01
CA GLY A 111 -0.55 0.21 3.60
C GLY A 111 -0.78 0.33 2.10
N ALA A 112 -1.44 -0.68 1.48
CA ALA A 112 -1.63 -0.79 0.03
C ALA A 112 -0.31 -0.73 -0.74
N ALA A 113 0.61 -1.60 -0.35
CA ALA A 113 1.99 -1.63 -0.86
C ALA A 113 2.10 -1.99 -2.35
N SER A 114 1.03 -2.50 -2.99
CA SER A 114 1.04 -2.97 -4.37
C SER A 114 2.19 -3.96 -4.61
N SER A 115 2.98 -3.79 -5.65
CA SER A 115 4.15 -4.64 -5.93
C SER A 115 5.44 -4.24 -5.19
N GLY A 116 5.35 -3.37 -4.17
CA GLY A 116 6.42 -3.14 -3.19
C GLY A 116 7.36 -1.97 -3.45
N GLN A 117 7.20 -1.20 -4.51
CA GLN A 117 8.10 -0.09 -4.84
C GLN A 117 8.14 0.99 -3.76
N GLU A 118 6.99 1.32 -3.13
CA GLU A 118 6.96 2.31 -2.06
C GLU A 118 7.68 1.83 -0.79
N PRO A 119 7.36 0.68 -0.18
CA PRO A 119 8.10 0.22 1.00
C PRO A 119 9.60 0.02 0.71
N TYR A 120 9.98 -0.44 -0.47
CA TYR A 120 11.38 -0.53 -0.84
C TYR A 120 12.04 0.85 -1.02
N THR A 121 11.31 1.85 -1.50
CA THR A 121 11.81 3.23 -1.54
C THR A 121 12.11 3.75 -0.13
N VAL A 122 11.22 3.52 0.83
CA VAL A 122 11.46 3.86 2.24
C VAL A 122 12.68 3.13 2.78
N ALA A 123 12.79 1.83 2.51
CA ALA A 123 13.95 1.02 2.94
C ALA A 123 15.27 1.52 2.33
N LEU A 124 15.27 1.93 1.06
CA LEU A 124 16.43 2.55 0.39
C LEU A 124 16.82 3.87 1.08
N VAL A 125 15.85 4.73 1.40
CA VAL A 125 16.11 6.00 2.12
C VAL A 125 16.74 5.72 3.49
N LEU A 126 16.22 4.75 4.24
CA LEU A 126 16.78 4.35 5.53
C LEU A 126 18.23 3.85 5.37
N LYS A 127 18.47 2.97 4.41
CA LYS A 127 19.78 2.33 4.22
C LYS A 127 20.85 3.31 3.77
N GLU A 128 20.49 4.25 2.87
CA GLU A 128 21.42 5.22 2.32
C GLU A 128 21.76 6.37 3.27
N HIS A 129 20.75 6.87 3.98
CA HIS A 129 20.91 8.12 4.72
C HIS A 129 20.96 7.95 6.25
N PHE A 130 20.59 6.77 6.76
CA PHE A 130 20.55 6.49 8.21
C PHE A 130 21.24 5.17 8.56
N PRO A 131 22.54 4.97 8.18
CA PRO A 131 23.26 3.70 8.44
C PRO A 131 23.35 3.35 9.93
N GLN A 132 23.30 4.35 10.83
CA GLN A 132 23.28 4.14 12.28
C GLN A 132 22.08 3.31 12.75
N LEU A 133 20.98 3.29 12.01
CA LEU A 133 19.81 2.45 12.32
C LEU A 133 20.11 0.95 12.16
N PHE A 134 21.17 0.59 11.45
CA PHE A 134 21.54 -0.81 11.17
C PHE A 134 22.75 -1.28 11.96
N THR A 135 23.45 -0.39 12.65
CA THR A 135 24.69 -0.70 13.40
C THR A 135 24.59 -0.37 14.89
N GLY A 136 23.67 0.51 15.27
CA GLY A 136 23.61 1.10 16.61
C GLY A 136 22.69 0.38 17.60
N GLY A 137 22.30 -0.89 17.37
CA GLY A 137 21.38 -1.64 18.23
C GLY A 137 19.91 -1.21 18.10
N TRP A 138 19.55 -0.58 17.01
CA TRP A 138 18.17 -0.22 16.71
C TRP A 138 17.32 -1.44 16.34
N LYS A 139 16.06 -1.42 16.77
CA LYS A 139 15.04 -2.38 16.38
C LYS A 139 14.09 -1.68 15.41
N ILE A 140 14.15 -2.05 14.14
CA ILE A 140 13.24 -1.54 13.11
C ILE A 140 12.14 -2.58 12.91
N SER A 141 10.89 -2.19 13.17
CA SER A 141 9.70 -2.95 12.78
C SER A 141 9.13 -2.30 11.52
N PHE A 142 9.25 -2.96 10.40
CA PHE A 142 8.76 -2.43 9.13
C PHE A 142 7.79 -3.43 8.51
N VAL A 143 6.50 -3.11 8.54
CA VAL A 143 5.42 -3.91 7.97
C VAL A 143 4.90 -3.23 6.71
N ALA A 144 4.67 -4.00 5.65
CA ALA A 144 4.00 -3.55 4.46
C ALA A 144 2.83 -4.49 4.13
N THR A 145 1.69 -3.93 3.80
CA THR A 145 0.45 -4.72 3.63
C THR A 145 -0.25 -4.38 2.33
N ASP A 146 -0.88 -5.38 1.73
CA ASP A 146 -1.76 -5.23 0.59
C ASP A 146 -2.93 -6.22 0.67
N LEU A 147 -4.04 -5.90 0.01
CA LEU A 147 -5.20 -6.79 -0.11
C LEU A 147 -4.88 -7.99 -0.99
N SER A 148 -4.09 -7.79 -2.05
CA SER A 148 -3.78 -8.80 -3.04
C SER A 148 -2.63 -9.70 -2.60
N SER A 149 -2.92 -11.00 -2.50
CA SER A 149 -1.92 -12.04 -2.23
C SER A 149 -0.84 -12.10 -3.31
N GLU A 150 -1.23 -11.85 -4.55
CA GLU A 150 -0.30 -11.80 -5.69
C GLU A 150 0.68 -10.62 -5.55
N MET A 151 0.20 -9.45 -5.13
CA MET A 151 1.06 -8.30 -4.87
C MET A 151 2.02 -8.57 -3.71
N ILE A 152 1.55 -9.18 -2.65
CA ILE A 152 2.40 -9.59 -1.51
C ILE A 152 3.45 -10.61 -1.93
N ARG A 153 3.11 -11.56 -2.81
CA ARG A 153 4.09 -12.49 -3.40
C ARG A 153 5.16 -11.74 -4.18
N ARG A 154 4.78 -10.81 -5.06
CA ARG A 154 5.69 -9.95 -5.81
C ARG A 154 6.60 -9.10 -4.90
N CYS A 155 6.04 -8.53 -3.84
CA CYS A 155 6.82 -7.82 -2.83
C CYS A 155 7.93 -8.70 -2.26
N ARG A 156 7.61 -9.91 -1.83
CA ARG A 156 8.59 -10.84 -1.23
C ARG A 156 9.66 -11.28 -2.21
N GLU A 157 9.31 -11.48 -3.47
CA GLU A 157 10.27 -11.79 -4.53
C GLU A 157 11.19 -10.60 -4.84
N GLY A 158 10.65 -9.38 -4.78
CA GLY A 158 11.39 -8.15 -5.06
C GLY A 158 11.96 -8.11 -6.47
N ARG A 159 11.22 -8.65 -7.45
CA ARG A 159 11.61 -8.71 -8.87
C ARG A 159 10.84 -7.70 -9.69
N TYR A 160 11.55 -7.00 -10.54
CA TYR A 160 11.01 -5.90 -11.35
C TYR A 160 11.53 -5.96 -12.76
N SER A 161 10.66 -5.68 -13.72
CA SER A 161 11.02 -5.51 -15.13
C SER A 161 11.89 -4.25 -15.31
N GLN A 162 12.56 -4.14 -16.46
CA GLN A 162 13.32 -2.93 -16.79
C GLN A 162 12.45 -1.67 -16.81
N LEU A 163 11.19 -1.78 -17.24
CA LEU A 163 10.24 -0.65 -17.24
C LEU A 163 9.92 -0.17 -15.83
N GLU A 164 9.69 -1.09 -14.90
CA GLU A 164 9.42 -0.75 -13.49
C GLU A 164 10.63 -0.11 -12.82
N ILE A 165 11.84 -0.59 -13.13
CA ILE A 165 13.10 0.00 -12.65
C ILE A 165 13.28 1.42 -13.20
N ASN A 166 13.08 1.60 -14.49
CA ASN A 166 13.28 2.91 -15.14
C ASN A 166 12.25 3.95 -14.66
N ARG A 167 11.14 3.49 -14.09
CA ARG A 167 10.09 4.37 -13.57
C ARG A 167 10.41 4.80 -12.15
N GLY A 168 11.30 5.79 -12.01
CA GLY A 168 11.57 6.54 -10.79
C GLY A 168 12.74 6.05 -9.94
N LEU A 169 13.33 4.87 -10.20
CA LEU A 169 14.50 4.43 -9.44
C LEU A 169 15.76 5.15 -9.92
N PRO A 170 16.48 5.89 -9.04
CA PRO A 170 17.76 6.51 -9.40
C PRO A 170 18.82 5.47 -9.79
N ALA A 171 19.55 5.72 -10.89
CA ALA A 171 20.56 4.81 -11.41
C ALA A 171 21.63 4.39 -10.38
N PRO A 172 22.16 5.27 -9.49
CA PRO A 172 23.09 4.85 -8.45
C PRO A 172 22.51 3.80 -7.50
N LEU A 173 21.23 3.93 -7.13
CA LEU A 173 20.55 2.98 -6.26
C LEU A 173 20.27 1.66 -6.97
N MET A 174 19.95 1.71 -8.27
CA MET A 174 19.82 0.52 -9.09
C MET A 174 21.14 -0.30 -9.08
N VAL A 175 22.25 0.34 -9.40
CA VAL A 175 23.55 -0.33 -9.46
C VAL A 175 23.96 -0.91 -8.09
N LYS A 176 23.64 -0.20 -7.02
CA LYS A 176 24.02 -0.61 -5.65
C LYS A 176 23.15 -1.71 -5.07
N TYR A 177 21.84 -1.67 -5.31
CA TYR A 177 20.86 -2.51 -4.61
C TYR A 177 20.10 -3.50 -5.47
N PHE A 178 20.35 -3.55 -6.76
CA PHE A 178 19.66 -4.48 -7.64
C PHE A 178 20.66 -5.32 -8.42
N LYS A 179 20.33 -6.59 -8.56
CA LYS A 179 21.10 -7.54 -9.39
C LYS A 179 20.21 -8.06 -10.50
N LYS A 180 20.80 -8.23 -11.68
CA LYS A 180 20.10 -8.82 -12.82
C LYS A 180 19.79 -10.29 -12.54
N HIS A 181 18.53 -10.68 -12.76
CA HIS A 181 18.03 -12.03 -12.60
C HIS A 181 17.22 -12.42 -13.85
N GLY A 182 17.86 -13.03 -14.82
CA GLY A 182 17.26 -13.26 -16.13
C GLY A 182 16.92 -11.97 -16.86
N MET A 183 15.65 -11.79 -17.20
CA MET A 183 15.12 -10.57 -17.84
C MET A 183 14.70 -9.48 -16.83
N GLU A 184 14.75 -9.78 -15.54
CA GLU A 184 14.31 -8.91 -14.46
C GLU A 184 15.48 -8.43 -13.59
N TRP A 185 15.20 -7.49 -12.71
CA TRP A 185 16.08 -7.00 -11.68
C TRP A 185 15.54 -7.39 -10.32
N GLN A 186 16.37 -8.00 -9.49
CA GLN A 186 15.99 -8.36 -8.12
C GLN A 186 16.67 -7.45 -7.13
N ILE A 187 15.88 -6.89 -6.21
CA ILE A 187 16.39 -6.06 -5.11
C ILE A 187 17.18 -6.91 -4.11
N ASP A 188 18.17 -6.29 -3.48
CA ASP A 188 19.06 -6.94 -2.51
C ASP A 188 18.30 -7.59 -1.36
N GLU A 189 18.79 -8.75 -0.92
CA GLU A 189 18.16 -9.54 0.13
C GLU A 189 18.11 -8.81 1.47
N SER A 190 19.09 -7.98 1.77
CA SER A 190 19.11 -7.21 3.03
C SER A 190 17.96 -6.21 3.13
N LEU A 191 17.48 -5.68 2.00
CA LEU A 191 16.29 -4.84 1.94
C LEU A 191 15.02 -5.66 1.99
N ARG A 192 14.97 -6.82 1.32
CA ARG A 192 13.82 -7.73 1.38
C ARG A 192 13.56 -8.23 2.80
N ARG A 193 14.60 -8.58 3.55
CA ARG A 193 14.51 -9.03 4.94
C ARG A 193 14.15 -7.93 5.94
N LEU A 194 14.32 -6.67 5.58
CA LEU A 194 13.96 -5.53 6.42
C LEU A 194 12.45 -5.36 6.55
N ILE A 195 11.68 -5.81 5.56
CA ILE A 195 10.25 -5.54 5.45
C ILE A 195 9.47 -6.84 5.62
N GLU A 196 8.51 -6.83 6.54
CA GLU A 196 7.55 -7.91 6.69
C GLU A 196 6.32 -7.65 5.82
N PHE A 197 6.14 -8.45 4.77
CA PHE A 197 5.01 -8.33 3.85
C PHE A 197 3.86 -9.23 4.27
N ARG A 198 2.67 -8.65 4.46
CA ARG A 198 1.45 -9.36 4.91
C ARG A 198 0.23 -8.98 4.09
N GLU A 199 -0.66 -9.93 3.88
CA GLU A 199 -1.99 -9.66 3.36
C GLU A 199 -2.84 -8.97 4.43
N MET A 200 -3.51 -7.89 4.05
CA MET A 200 -4.40 -7.17 4.96
C MET A 200 -5.38 -6.31 4.16
N ASN A 201 -6.64 -6.39 4.54
CA ASN A 201 -7.69 -5.52 4.06
C ASN A 201 -7.78 -4.27 4.95
N LEU A 202 -7.77 -3.08 4.35
CA LEU A 202 -7.91 -1.82 5.09
C LEU A 202 -9.28 -1.66 5.76
N CYS A 203 -10.29 -2.40 5.31
CA CYS A 203 -11.62 -2.39 5.92
C CYS A 203 -11.73 -3.25 7.18
N ASP A 204 -10.87 -4.27 7.34
CA ASP A 204 -10.87 -5.17 8.50
C ASP A 204 -10.15 -4.57 9.70
N GLU A 205 -10.13 -5.28 10.84
CA GLU A 205 -9.28 -4.94 11.98
C GLU A 205 -7.81 -5.26 11.71
N TRP A 206 -6.89 -4.52 12.35
CA TRP A 206 -5.44 -4.59 12.08
C TRP A 206 -4.60 -5.07 13.29
N PRO A 207 -4.87 -6.22 13.87
CA PRO A 207 -4.14 -6.69 15.06
C PRO A 207 -2.64 -6.90 14.83
N LEU A 208 -2.24 -7.06 13.57
CA LEU A 208 -0.85 -7.29 13.14
C LEU A 208 0.04 -6.05 13.22
N LEU A 209 -0.55 -4.86 13.32
CA LEU A 209 0.21 -3.60 13.33
C LEU A 209 0.64 -3.15 14.73
N GLY A 210 0.30 -3.93 15.74
CA GLY A 210 0.67 -3.65 17.13
C GLY A 210 -0.40 -2.89 17.93
N PRO A 211 -0.05 -2.53 19.17
CA PRO A 211 -0.97 -1.83 20.06
C PRO A 211 -1.17 -0.36 19.64
N PRO A 212 -2.16 0.33 20.23
CA PRO A 212 -2.34 1.77 20.03
C PRO A 212 -1.05 2.55 20.29
N GLN A 213 -0.84 3.63 19.54
CA GLN A 213 0.31 4.52 19.64
C GLN A 213 1.67 3.80 19.51
N SER A 214 1.76 2.82 18.62
CA SER A 214 2.99 2.06 18.38
C SER A 214 3.73 2.45 17.11
N LEU A 215 3.07 3.06 16.12
CA LEU A 215 3.68 3.39 14.83
C LEU A 215 4.28 4.80 14.83
N ASP A 216 5.50 4.92 14.34
CA ASP A 216 6.20 6.19 14.12
C ASP A 216 5.90 6.78 12.75
N LEU A 217 5.81 5.91 11.74
CA LEU A 217 5.58 6.29 10.33
C LEU A 217 4.48 5.43 9.72
N VAL A 218 3.54 6.08 9.07
CA VAL A 218 2.51 5.43 8.25
C VAL A 218 2.54 6.02 6.85
N PHE A 219 2.67 5.17 5.85
CA PHE A 219 2.49 5.48 4.44
C PHE A 219 1.17 4.85 3.98
N LEU A 220 0.20 5.67 3.62
CA LEU A 220 -1.11 5.25 3.12
C LEU A 220 -1.43 6.11 1.90
N ARG A 221 -0.66 5.91 0.82
CA ARG A 221 -0.65 6.79 -0.33
C ARG A 221 -1.35 6.20 -1.54
N ASN A 222 -2.13 7.04 -2.22
CA ASN A 222 -2.81 6.70 -3.45
C ASN A 222 -3.77 5.49 -3.34
N VAL A 223 -4.42 5.33 -2.21
CA VAL A 223 -5.38 4.26 -1.93
C VAL A 223 -6.71 4.79 -1.40
N LEU A 224 -6.71 5.86 -0.59
CA LEU A 224 -7.95 6.43 -0.06
C LEU A 224 -8.87 6.96 -1.16
N ILE A 225 -8.33 7.30 -2.32
CA ILE A 225 -9.09 7.76 -3.50
C ILE A 225 -10.13 6.75 -3.99
N TYR A 226 -9.98 5.47 -3.66
CA TYR A 226 -10.90 4.40 -4.08
C TYR A 226 -12.05 4.17 -3.11
N PHE A 227 -12.06 4.82 -1.94
CA PHE A 227 -13.02 4.56 -0.87
C PHE A 227 -14.08 5.67 -0.75
N SER A 228 -15.25 5.28 -0.26
CA SER A 228 -16.28 6.24 0.15
C SER A 228 -15.79 7.12 1.30
N LEU A 229 -16.43 8.28 1.51
CA LEU A 229 -16.09 9.18 2.62
C LEU A 229 -16.15 8.47 3.98
N GLU A 230 -17.17 7.64 4.18
CA GLU A 230 -17.34 6.88 5.42
C GLU A 230 -16.20 5.89 5.64
N THR A 231 -15.83 5.13 4.60
CA THR A 231 -14.70 4.19 4.67
C THR A 231 -13.38 4.92 4.94
N LYS A 232 -13.16 6.09 4.31
CA LYS A 232 -11.99 6.93 4.59
C LYS A 232 -11.90 7.33 6.06
N ARG A 233 -13.03 7.76 6.66
CA ARG A 233 -13.11 8.12 8.09
C ARG A 233 -12.75 6.94 8.98
N GLN A 234 -13.27 5.76 8.69
CA GLN A 234 -12.99 4.55 9.46
C GLN A 234 -11.50 4.18 9.37
N ILE A 235 -10.92 4.20 8.18
CA ILE A 235 -9.50 3.90 7.96
C ILE A 235 -8.61 4.92 8.69
N LEU A 236 -8.85 6.22 8.50
CA LEU A 236 -8.08 7.27 9.17
C LEU A 236 -8.23 7.21 10.68
N GLY A 237 -9.43 6.91 11.20
CA GLY A 237 -9.66 6.69 12.63
C GLY A 237 -8.84 5.52 13.19
N LYS A 238 -8.67 4.42 12.43
CA LYS A 238 -7.79 3.30 12.81
C LYS A 238 -6.32 3.70 12.77
N VAL A 239 -5.88 4.41 11.73
CA VAL A 239 -4.50 4.96 11.63
C VAL A 239 -4.19 5.84 12.83
N ARG A 240 -5.11 6.75 13.20
CA ARG A 240 -4.95 7.67 14.33
C ARG A 240 -4.75 6.95 15.65
N ARG A 241 -5.46 5.85 15.87
CA ARG A 241 -5.27 5.03 17.08
C ARG A 241 -3.89 4.37 17.16
N LEU A 242 -3.33 3.96 16.02
CA LEU A 242 -2.04 3.28 15.96
C LEU A 242 -0.85 4.24 15.92
N LEU A 243 -1.04 5.42 15.33
CA LEU A 243 0.04 6.41 15.19
C LEU A 243 0.39 7.02 16.55
N ARG A 244 1.69 7.12 16.84
CA ARG A 244 2.16 7.85 18.01
C ARG A 244 1.78 9.33 17.94
N PRO A 245 1.60 10.01 19.07
CA PRO A 245 1.27 11.46 19.08
C PRO A 245 2.31 12.32 18.36
N ASP A 246 3.54 11.86 18.24
CA ASP A 246 4.63 12.52 17.52
C ASP A 246 5.00 11.83 16.20
N GLY A 247 4.21 10.83 15.79
CA GLY A 247 4.36 10.11 14.55
C GLY A 247 3.85 10.88 13.32
N TYR A 248 4.07 10.32 12.14
CA TYR A 248 3.74 10.97 10.87
C TYR A 248 2.96 10.05 9.93
N LEU A 249 1.92 10.60 9.31
CA LEU A 249 1.15 9.97 8.24
C LEU A 249 1.46 10.65 6.91
N PHE A 250 1.85 9.85 5.92
CA PHE A 250 2.05 10.25 4.53
C PHE A 250 0.86 9.80 3.69
N LEU A 251 0.24 10.73 2.98
CA LEU A 251 -0.82 10.48 2.00
C LEU A 251 -0.34 10.82 0.58
N GLY A 252 -1.05 10.34 -0.44
CA GLY A 252 -0.82 10.71 -1.83
C GLY A 252 -1.19 12.17 -2.12
N GLY A 253 -0.63 12.74 -3.19
CA GLY A 253 -0.81 14.15 -3.52
C GLY A 253 -2.26 14.60 -3.77
N ALA A 254 -3.14 13.67 -4.16
CA ALA A 254 -4.58 13.90 -4.36
C ALA A 254 -5.43 13.54 -3.12
N GLU A 255 -4.79 13.19 -2.00
CA GLU A 255 -5.47 12.73 -0.79
C GLU A 255 -5.32 13.75 0.33
N THR A 256 -6.33 13.87 1.17
CA THR A 256 -6.34 14.79 2.30
C THR A 256 -7.18 14.25 3.45
N THR A 257 -6.89 14.69 4.67
CA THR A 257 -7.74 14.47 5.84
C THR A 257 -8.81 15.56 6.01
N LEU A 258 -8.68 16.67 5.30
CA LEU A 258 -9.62 17.80 5.35
C LEU A 258 -11.03 17.35 5.00
N ASN A 259 -12.02 17.70 5.84
CA ASN A 259 -13.42 17.26 5.74
C ASN A 259 -13.63 15.74 5.85
N VAL A 260 -12.59 14.98 6.25
CA VAL A 260 -12.65 13.52 6.45
C VAL A 260 -12.44 13.18 7.92
N ASP A 261 -11.33 13.60 8.53
CA ASP A 261 -11.03 13.44 9.95
C ASP A 261 -10.23 14.67 10.43
N ASP A 262 -10.90 15.56 11.17
CA ASP A 262 -10.35 16.84 11.65
C ASP A 262 -9.36 16.67 12.83
N ASN A 263 -9.09 15.43 13.25
CA ASN A 263 -8.08 15.13 14.27
C ASN A 263 -6.67 14.97 13.69
N TYR A 264 -6.45 15.44 12.48
CA TYR A 264 -5.13 15.48 11.85
C TYR A 264 -4.75 16.92 11.48
N ASP A 265 -3.56 17.33 11.88
CA ASP A 265 -2.92 18.56 11.43
C ASP A 265 -2.08 18.29 10.17
N ARG A 266 -2.29 19.08 9.13
CA ARG A 266 -1.47 19.06 7.94
C ARG A 266 -0.27 19.96 8.09
N LEU A 267 0.91 19.39 8.06
CA LEU A 267 2.19 20.09 8.07
C LEU A 267 2.70 20.20 6.63
N GLN A 268 3.01 21.40 6.19
CA GLN A 268 3.73 21.60 4.92
C GLN A 268 5.22 21.44 5.17
N ILE A 269 5.82 20.37 4.64
CA ILE A 269 7.27 20.13 4.68
C ILE A 269 7.79 20.16 3.26
N GLN A 270 8.61 21.15 2.93
CA GLN A 270 9.08 21.40 1.56
C GLN A 270 7.88 21.44 0.59
N LYS A 271 7.82 20.56 -0.41
CA LYS A 271 6.79 20.53 -1.45
C LYS A 271 5.69 19.49 -1.17
N THR A 272 5.63 18.88 0.02
CA THR A 272 4.63 17.86 0.36
C THR A 272 3.89 18.18 1.65
N GLY A 273 2.62 17.76 1.71
CA GLY A 273 1.83 17.76 2.94
C GLY A 273 2.00 16.43 3.68
N ILE A 274 2.30 16.51 4.97
CA ILE A 274 2.41 15.37 5.87
C ILE A 274 1.49 15.62 7.05
N TYR A 275 0.96 14.58 7.66
CA TYR A 275 -0.07 14.69 8.68
C TYR A 275 0.42 14.18 10.03
N LYS A 276 0.00 14.86 11.09
CA LYS A 276 0.15 14.41 12.48
C LYS A 276 -1.21 14.37 13.17
N VAL A 277 -1.31 13.55 14.18
CA VAL A 277 -2.50 13.57 15.06
C VAL A 277 -2.49 14.87 15.85
N VAL A 278 -3.64 15.56 15.89
CA VAL A 278 -3.84 16.71 16.77
C VAL A 278 -3.69 16.24 18.21
N ARG A 279 -2.81 16.88 18.99
CA ARG A 279 -2.73 16.60 20.41
C ARG A 279 -4.02 17.07 21.07
N ALA A 280 -4.69 16.18 21.79
CA ALA A 280 -5.69 16.64 22.75
C ALA A 280 -5.01 17.64 23.69
N ALA A 281 -5.59 18.85 23.77
CA ALA A 281 -5.10 19.91 24.63
C ALA A 281 -5.14 19.48 26.11
#